data_6cedc91cde02dfe879b0bde2c95cb81f
#
_entry.id   6cedc91cde02dfe879b0bde2c95cb81f
#
_cell.length_a   1.000
_cell.length_b   1.000
_cell.length_c   1.000
_cell.angle_alpha   90.00
_cell.angle_beta   90.00
_cell.angle_gamma   90.00
#
_symmetry.space_group_name_H-M   'P 1'
#
loop_
_entity.id
_entity.type
_entity.pdbx_description
1 polymer ?
#
loop_
_entity_poly.entity_id
_entity_poly.type
_entity_poly.pdbx_seq_one_letter_code
_entity_poly.pdbx_strand_id
1 'polypeptide(L)'
;MALKRLDNIGIVVDDLELTIGFFQELGLHLEGRATIEGEWAGRVTGLADQRVEIAMMRTPDGHGRLELSRFLTPPVVADHRNAPVNALGYLRVMFAVDDIDETLERLRKRGAQLVGEVVQYKNAYRLCYIRGPEGLLVGLAQELG
;
A
#
# COMPACT_ATOMS: atom_id res chain seq x y z
N MET A 1 -0.21 28.73 10.65
CA MET A 1 0.32 27.84 9.58
C MET A 1 0.53 26.47 10.18
N ALA A 2 -0.06 25.46 9.60
CA ALA A 2 0.04 24.12 10.16
C ALA A 2 -0.15 23.04 9.11
N LEU A 3 0.56 21.94 9.30
CA LEU A 3 0.29 20.71 8.57
C LEU A 3 -1.07 20.21 9.05
N LYS A 4 -1.96 19.85 8.13
CA LYS A 4 -3.28 19.34 8.53
C LYS A 4 -3.28 17.84 8.79
N ARG A 5 -2.68 17.07 7.89
CA ARG A 5 -2.70 15.61 7.98
C ARG A 5 -1.80 15.01 6.92
N LEU A 6 -1.46 13.76 7.10
CA LEU A 6 -0.94 12.95 6.02
C LEU A 6 -2.12 12.60 5.11
N ASP A 7 -2.12 13.12 3.88
CA ASP A 7 -3.29 12.95 3.02
C ASP A 7 -3.36 11.54 2.43
N ASN A 8 -2.28 11.09 1.79
CA ASN A 8 -2.22 9.74 1.26
C ASN A 8 -0.78 9.32 1.00
N ILE A 9 -0.59 8.03 0.81
CA ILE A 9 0.66 7.44 0.33
C ILE A 9 0.36 6.84 -1.04
N GLY A 10 1.15 7.22 -2.04
CA GLY A 10 0.96 6.72 -3.40
C GLY A 10 1.80 5.48 -3.67
N ILE A 11 1.21 4.51 -4.34
CA ILE A 11 1.87 3.28 -4.74
C ILE A 11 1.57 3.03 -6.21
N VAL A 12 2.60 2.94 -7.03
CA VAL A 12 2.45 2.60 -8.44
C VAL A 12 2.44 1.08 -8.58
N VAL A 13 1.43 0.55 -9.25
CA VAL A 13 1.22 -0.88 -9.39
C VAL A 13 0.94 -1.24 -10.85
N ASP A 14 1.12 -2.50 -11.20
CA ASP A 14 0.80 -3.02 -12.53
C ASP A 14 -0.64 -3.51 -12.62
N ASP A 15 -1.08 -4.24 -11.59
CA ASP A 15 -2.41 -4.85 -11.54
C ASP A 15 -3.25 -4.17 -10.46
N LEU A 16 -4.04 -3.21 -10.89
CA LEU A 16 -4.86 -2.42 -9.97
C LEU A 16 -5.91 -3.27 -9.28
N GLU A 17 -6.57 -4.17 -10.02
CA GLU A 17 -7.63 -5.01 -9.45
C GLU A 17 -7.08 -5.96 -8.37
N LEU A 18 -5.95 -6.58 -8.63
CA LEU A 18 -5.31 -7.49 -7.68
C LEU A 18 -4.94 -6.73 -6.39
N THR A 19 -4.41 -5.53 -6.54
CA THR A 19 -3.96 -4.71 -5.41
C THR A 19 -5.13 -4.20 -4.59
N ILE A 20 -6.20 -3.75 -5.25
CA ILE A 20 -7.44 -3.37 -4.56
C ILE A 20 -7.96 -4.53 -3.72
N GLY A 21 -8.05 -5.72 -4.32
CA GLY A 21 -8.52 -6.91 -3.62
C GLY A 21 -7.69 -7.26 -2.39
N PHE A 22 -6.37 -7.11 -2.49
CA PHE A 22 -5.48 -7.36 -1.35
C PHE A 22 -5.77 -6.39 -0.20
N PHE A 23 -5.84 -5.11 -0.49
CA PHE A 23 -6.07 -4.12 0.56
C PHE A 23 -7.48 -4.17 1.13
N GLN A 24 -8.47 -4.57 0.31
CA GLN A 24 -9.81 -4.85 0.83
C GLN A 24 -9.80 -6.01 1.82
N GLU A 25 -9.05 -7.07 1.51
CA GLU A 25 -8.93 -8.22 2.41
C GLU A 25 -8.23 -7.83 3.70
N LEU A 26 -7.28 -6.92 3.65
CA LEU A 26 -6.62 -6.39 4.85
C LEU A 26 -7.59 -5.58 5.70
N GLY A 27 -8.57 -4.93 5.09
CA GLY A 27 -9.60 -4.17 5.81
C GLY A 27 -9.79 -2.74 5.33
N LEU A 28 -9.08 -2.31 4.28
CA LEU A 28 -9.30 -0.99 3.72
C LEU A 28 -10.57 -0.98 2.87
N HIS A 29 -11.17 0.19 2.74
CA HIS A 29 -12.36 0.39 1.91
C HIS A 29 -11.98 1.14 0.64
N LEU A 30 -12.50 0.68 -0.49
CA LEU A 30 -12.33 1.40 -1.74
C LEU A 30 -13.21 2.66 -1.68
N GLU A 31 -12.58 3.82 -1.63
CA GLU A 31 -13.27 5.11 -1.52
C GLU A 31 -13.73 5.60 -2.90
N GLY A 32 -12.93 5.37 -3.92
CA GLY A 32 -13.27 5.77 -5.27
C GLY A 32 -12.20 5.39 -6.27
N ARG A 33 -12.57 5.46 -7.55
CA ARG A 33 -11.68 5.20 -8.68
C ARG A 33 -11.86 6.30 -9.70
N ALA A 34 -10.78 6.60 -10.43
CA ALA A 34 -10.83 7.60 -11.49
C ALA A 34 -9.71 7.36 -12.50
N THR A 35 -9.88 7.91 -13.68
CA THR A 35 -8.79 8.03 -14.65
C THR A 35 -8.35 9.49 -14.61
N ILE A 36 -7.08 9.71 -14.31
CA ILE A 36 -6.49 11.05 -14.25
C ILE A 36 -5.74 11.28 -15.56
N GLU A 37 -6.16 12.29 -16.30
CA GLU A 37 -5.55 12.63 -17.58
C GLU A 37 -5.72 14.12 -17.85
N GLY A 38 -5.09 14.60 -18.90
CA GLY A 38 -5.14 15.99 -19.27
C GLY A 38 -3.85 16.73 -18.95
N GLU A 39 -3.74 17.92 -19.52
CA GLU A 39 -2.54 18.73 -19.38
C GLU A 39 -2.20 19.06 -17.93
N TRP A 40 -3.22 19.34 -17.12
CA TRP A 40 -3.01 19.68 -15.72
C TRP A 40 -2.28 18.59 -14.95
N ALA A 41 -2.59 17.32 -15.23
CA ALA A 41 -1.97 16.17 -14.56
C ALA A 41 -0.48 16.12 -14.85
N GLY A 42 -0.10 16.28 -16.10
CA GLY A 42 1.32 16.33 -16.47
C GLY A 42 2.05 17.50 -15.87
N ARG A 43 1.36 18.63 -15.72
CA ARG A 43 1.96 19.82 -15.10
C ARG A 43 2.24 19.62 -13.63
N VAL A 44 1.42 18.79 -12.94
CA VAL A 44 1.66 18.47 -11.54
C VAL A 44 2.85 17.51 -11.38
N THR A 45 2.90 16.46 -12.19
CA THR A 45 3.90 15.40 -12.02
C THR A 45 5.18 15.59 -12.84
N GLY A 46 5.14 16.47 -13.82
CA GLY A 46 6.25 16.64 -14.77
C GLY A 46 6.26 15.62 -15.89
N LEU A 47 5.22 14.80 -16.02
CA LEU A 47 5.11 13.78 -17.05
C LEU A 47 4.10 14.21 -18.11
N ALA A 48 4.57 14.49 -19.33
CA ALA A 48 3.70 14.88 -20.43
C ALA A 48 2.81 13.70 -20.84
N ASP A 49 1.60 14.02 -21.32
CA ASP A 49 0.64 13.04 -21.83
C ASP A 49 0.28 11.96 -20.83
N GLN A 50 0.27 12.32 -19.55
CA GLN A 50 -0.03 11.37 -18.48
C GLN A 50 -1.49 10.89 -18.56
N ARG A 51 -1.65 9.58 -18.41
CA ARG A 51 -2.95 8.96 -18.23
C ARG A 51 -2.79 7.83 -17.23
N VAL A 52 -3.48 7.94 -16.10
CA VAL A 52 -3.29 7.06 -14.95
C VAL A 52 -4.64 6.66 -14.39
N GLU A 53 -4.83 5.37 -14.16
CA GLU A 53 -5.97 4.88 -13.39
C GLU A 53 -5.59 4.91 -11.92
N ILE A 54 -6.44 5.47 -11.08
CA ILE A 54 -6.20 5.48 -9.65
C ILE A 54 -7.34 4.80 -8.89
N ALA A 55 -7.00 4.29 -7.72
CA ALA A 55 -7.96 3.80 -6.74
C ALA A 55 -7.55 4.36 -5.38
N MET A 56 -8.47 5.01 -4.70
CA MET A 56 -8.23 5.55 -3.37
C MET A 56 -8.78 4.57 -2.34
N MET A 57 -7.90 4.07 -1.47
CA MET A 57 -8.24 3.13 -0.41
C MET A 57 -8.17 3.85 0.94
N ARG A 58 -9.13 3.62 1.80
CA ARG A 58 -9.24 4.32 3.08
C ARG A 58 -9.27 3.31 4.23
N THR A 59 -8.54 3.62 5.32
CA THR A 59 -8.63 2.81 6.55
C THR A 59 -10.00 2.97 7.21
N PRO A 60 -10.45 1.97 8.00
CA PRO A 60 -11.78 2.03 8.64
C PRO A 60 -11.98 3.26 9.54
N ASP A 61 -10.93 3.75 10.19
CA ASP A 61 -11.02 4.93 11.02
C ASP A 61 -11.09 6.23 10.21
N GLY A 62 -10.89 6.16 8.90
CA GLY A 62 -10.96 7.31 8.01
C GLY A 62 -9.73 8.21 8.01
N HIS A 63 -8.69 7.86 8.76
CA HIS A 63 -7.51 8.71 8.92
C HIS A 63 -6.36 8.38 7.97
N GLY A 64 -6.34 7.19 7.40
CA GLY A 64 -5.28 6.77 6.49
C GLY A 64 -5.81 6.47 5.10
N ARG A 65 -5.03 6.84 4.08
CA ARG A 65 -5.36 6.57 2.68
C ARG A 65 -4.15 6.10 1.91
N LEU A 66 -4.42 5.21 0.96
CA LEU A 66 -3.46 4.85 -0.07
C LEU A 66 -4.05 5.25 -1.42
N GLU A 67 -3.21 5.81 -2.28
CA GLU A 67 -3.58 6.03 -3.67
C GLU A 67 -2.84 5.01 -4.52
N LEU A 68 -3.56 4.06 -5.07
CA LEU A 68 -3.02 3.05 -5.96
C LEU A 68 -3.09 3.59 -7.37
N SER A 69 -1.98 3.55 -8.11
CA SER A 69 -1.89 4.16 -9.44
C SER A 69 -1.36 3.16 -10.45
N ARG A 70 -2.06 3.02 -11.57
CA ARG A 70 -1.62 2.23 -12.70
C ARG A 70 -1.44 3.16 -13.90
N PHE A 71 -0.19 3.33 -14.32
CA PHE A 71 0.12 4.20 -15.46
C PHE A 71 -0.23 3.53 -16.78
N LEU A 72 -1.09 4.19 -17.55
CA LEU A 72 -1.41 3.79 -18.92
C LEU A 72 -0.41 4.44 -19.89
N THR A 73 -0.10 5.72 -19.65
CA THR A 73 0.96 6.47 -20.33
C THR A 73 1.49 7.54 -19.37
N PRO A 74 2.78 7.86 -19.41
CA PRO A 74 3.85 7.13 -20.08
C PRO A 74 4.06 5.77 -19.43
N PRO A 75 4.78 4.84 -20.08
CA PRO A 75 5.06 3.53 -19.47
C PRO A 75 5.91 3.68 -18.21
N VAL A 76 5.75 2.73 -17.28
CA VAL A 76 6.56 2.70 -16.06
C VAL A 76 8.04 2.53 -16.45
N VAL A 77 8.93 3.17 -15.68
CA VAL A 77 10.34 3.29 -16.05
C VAL A 77 11.29 2.50 -15.17
N ALA A 78 10.83 2.06 -14.01
CA ALA A 78 11.67 1.35 -13.04
C ALA A 78 10.82 0.34 -12.28
N ASP A 79 11.46 -0.68 -11.72
CA ASP A 79 10.78 -1.70 -10.95
C ASP A 79 11.50 -1.88 -9.61
N HIS A 80 10.87 -1.37 -8.56
CA HIS A 80 11.39 -1.46 -7.19
C HIS A 80 10.66 -2.53 -6.36
N ARG A 81 9.76 -3.28 -7.00
CA ARG A 81 9.04 -4.36 -6.32
C ARG A 81 10.04 -5.41 -5.87
N ASN A 82 9.77 -6.03 -4.72
CA ASN A 82 10.68 -7.02 -4.12
C ASN A 82 12.06 -6.48 -3.72
N ALA A 83 12.24 -5.17 -3.67
CA ALA A 83 13.49 -4.61 -3.16
C ALA A 83 13.71 -5.08 -1.72
N PRO A 84 14.97 -5.31 -1.29
CA PRO A 84 15.25 -5.65 0.11
C PRO A 84 14.69 -4.60 1.06
N VAL A 85 14.34 -5.00 2.27
CA VAL A 85 13.73 -4.08 3.25
C VAL A 85 14.63 -2.90 3.60
N ASN A 86 15.92 -3.03 3.36
CA ASN A 86 16.90 -1.97 3.62
C ASN A 86 17.35 -1.25 2.35
N ALA A 87 16.64 -1.38 1.25
CA ALA A 87 16.94 -0.64 0.04
C ALA A 87 16.72 0.85 0.27
N LEU A 88 17.69 1.67 -0.13
CA LEU A 88 17.62 3.11 0.07
C LEU A 88 16.42 3.69 -0.69
N GLY A 89 15.59 4.44 0.01
CA GLY A 89 14.42 5.08 -0.59
C GLY A 89 13.20 4.20 -0.75
N TYR A 90 13.30 2.89 -0.50
CA TYR A 90 12.17 1.99 -0.60
C TYR A 90 11.23 2.20 0.60
N LEU A 91 9.93 2.18 0.33
CA LEU A 91 8.92 2.46 1.36
C LEU A 91 8.20 1.19 1.80
N ARG A 92 7.83 1.20 3.05
CA ARG A 92 6.98 0.20 3.67
C ARG A 92 5.74 0.90 4.23
N VAL A 93 4.58 0.25 4.11
CA VAL A 93 3.35 0.73 4.74
C VAL A 93 3.01 -0.26 5.85
N MET A 94 2.84 0.24 7.07
CA MET A 94 2.51 -0.63 8.22
C MET A 94 1.11 -0.31 8.73
N PHE A 95 0.37 -1.37 9.05
CA PHE A 95 -0.98 -1.27 9.60
C PHE A 95 -1.06 -1.93 10.96
N ALA A 96 -1.76 -1.28 11.87
CA ALA A 96 -2.12 -1.90 13.14
C ALA A 96 -3.36 -2.76 12.93
N VAL A 97 -3.33 -3.98 13.44
CA VAL A 97 -4.43 -4.94 13.29
C VAL A 97 -4.80 -5.51 14.67
N ASP A 98 -6.03 -5.98 14.79
CA ASP A 98 -6.51 -6.54 16.06
C ASP A 98 -5.94 -7.92 16.33
N ASP A 99 -5.79 -8.74 15.29
CA ASP A 99 -5.34 -10.12 15.41
C ASP A 99 -4.42 -10.43 14.22
N ILE A 100 -3.12 -10.46 14.49
CA ILE A 100 -2.12 -10.62 13.45
C ILE A 100 -2.17 -12.02 12.81
N ASP A 101 -2.46 -13.06 13.60
CA ASP A 101 -2.54 -14.41 13.06
C ASP A 101 -3.73 -14.58 12.12
N GLU A 102 -4.88 -14.06 12.49
CA GLU A 102 -6.09 -14.11 11.68
C GLU A 102 -5.92 -13.28 10.40
N THR A 103 -5.36 -12.09 10.52
CA THR A 103 -5.08 -11.22 9.38
C THR A 103 -4.13 -11.90 8.40
N LEU A 104 -3.05 -12.46 8.92
CA LEU A 104 -2.05 -13.15 8.10
C LEU A 104 -2.65 -14.34 7.36
N GLU A 105 -3.51 -15.12 8.03
CA GLU A 105 -4.19 -16.24 7.42
C GLU A 105 -5.04 -15.80 6.22
N ARG A 106 -5.80 -14.72 6.38
CA ARG A 106 -6.61 -14.17 5.28
C ARG A 106 -5.74 -13.67 4.13
N LEU A 107 -4.65 -12.97 4.44
CA LEU A 107 -3.79 -12.40 3.41
C LEU A 107 -2.98 -13.46 2.67
N ARG A 108 -2.65 -14.56 3.32
CA ARG A 108 -1.96 -15.68 2.65
C ARG A 108 -2.79 -16.25 1.51
N LYS A 109 -4.12 -16.25 1.64
CA LYS A 109 -5.03 -16.67 0.57
C LYS A 109 -4.97 -15.74 -0.63
N ARG A 110 -4.47 -14.53 -0.43
CA ARG A 110 -4.24 -13.54 -1.50
C ARG A 110 -2.78 -13.50 -1.93
N GLY A 111 -1.99 -14.51 -1.56
CA GLY A 111 -0.62 -14.64 -2.00
C GLY A 111 0.43 -13.94 -1.14
N ALA A 112 0.05 -13.40 0.02
CA ALA A 112 1.00 -12.78 0.91
C ALA A 112 2.02 -13.78 1.46
N GLN A 113 3.27 -13.36 1.56
CA GLN A 113 4.36 -14.19 2.07
C GLN A 113 5.12 -13.44 3.15
N LEU A 114 5.46 -14.12 4.24
CA LEU A 114 6.30 -13.53 5.28
C LEU A 114 7.70 -13.23 4.74
N VAL A 115 8.22 -12.07 5.08
CA VAL A 115 9.60 -11.71 4.80
C VAL A 115 10.53 -12.39 5.81
N GLY A 116 10.22 -12.27 7.08
CA GLY A 116 10.90 -12.95 8.17
C GLY A 116 9.90 -13.77 8.97
N GLU A 117 9.79 -13.48 10.25
CA GLU A 117 8.91 -14.20 11.17
C GLU A 117 7.93 -13.23 11.84
N VAL A 118 6.85 -13.79 12.39
CA VAL A 118 6.03 -13.04 13.35
C VAL A 118 6.76 -13.10 14.69
N VAL A 119 7.10 -11.94 15.23
CA VAL A 119 7.90 -11.84 16.45
C VAL A 119 7.17 -10.99 17.47
N GLN A 120 7.22 -11.43 18.72
CA GLN A 120 6.70 -10.63 19.82
C GLN A 120 7.82 -9.80 20.43
N TYR A 121 7.59 -8.48 20.50
CA TYR A 121 8.52 -7.58 21.16
C TYR A 121 8.00 -7.26 22.56
N LYS A 122 8.64 -7.86 23.56
CA LYS A 122 8.24 -7.70 24.98
C LYS A 122 6.76 -8.04 25.14
N ASN A 123 6.05 -7.27 25.97
CA ASN A 123 4.59 -7.37 26.12
C ASN A 123 3.88 -6.24 25.36
N ALA A 124 4.55 -5.66 24.38
CA ALA A 124 4.05 -4.48 23.69
C ALA A 124 3.40 -4.80 22.35
N TYR A 125 4.08 -5.58 21.50
CA TYR A 125 3.63 -5.82 20.12
C TYR A 125 3.95 -7.22 19.65
N ARG A 126 3.16 -7.67 18.68
CA ARG A 126 3.55 -8.73 17.74
C ARG A 126 3.67 -8.07 16.36
N LEU A 127 4.74 -8.38 15.66
CA LEU A 127 5.10 -7.69 14.42
C LEU A 127 5.50 -8.68 13.34
N CYS A 128 5.19 -8.35 12.09
CA CYS A 128 5.76 -9.04 10.95
C CYS A 128 5.77 -8.13 9.72
N TYR A 129 6.63 -8.49 8.76
CA TYR A 129 6.60 -7.91 7.43
C TYR A 129 6.18 -8.98 6.45
N ILE A 130 5.39 -8.59 5.46
CA ILE A 130 4.95 -9.47 4.38
C ILE A 130 5.20 -8.80 3.03
N ARG A 131 5.31 -9.63 1.99
CA ARG A 131 5.20 -9.16 0.61
C ARG A 131 3.75 -9.38 0.19
N GLY A 132 3.10 -8.30 -0.18
CA GLY A 132 1.76 -8.35 -0.75
C GLY A 132 1.82 -8.58 -2.25
N PRO A 133 0.75 -8.23 -2.98
CA PRO A 133 0.73 -8.34 -4.42
C PRO A 133 1.86 -7.50 -5.02
N GLU A 134 2.44 -8.02 -6.10
CA GLU A 134 3.53 -7.34 -6.81
C GLU A 134 4.78 -7.12 -5.94
N GLY A 135 4.92 -7.85 -4.83
CA GLY A 135 6.09 -7.73 -3.97
C GLY A 135 6.10 -6.51 -3.06
N LEU A 136 4.98 -5.83 -2.92
CA LEU A 136 4.88 -4.65 -2.04
C LEU A 136 5.16 -5.02 -0.60
N LEU A 137 5.98 -4.20 0.07
CA LEU A 137 6.34 -4.43 1.46
C LEU A 137 5.28 -3.83 2.40
N VAL A 138 4.65 -4.70 3.19
CA VAL A 138 3.60 -4.31 4.13
C VAL A 138 3.98 -4.81 5.51
N GLY A 139 3.87 -3.95 6.52
CA GLY A 139 4.06 -4.33 7.91
C GLY A 139 2.72 -4.51 8.61
N LEU A 140 2.66 -5.46 9.52
CA LEU A 140 1.50 -5.69 10.39
C LEU A 140 1.96 -5.61 11.84
N ALA A 141 1.20 -4.92 12.66
CA ALA A 141 1.49 -4.79 14.08
C ALA A 141 0.21 -5.02 14.88
N GLN A 142 0.32 -5.85 15.90
CA GLN A 142 -0.76 -6.07 16.86
C GLN A 142 -0.29 -5.58 18.22
N GLU A 143 -1.02 -4.63 18.79
CA GLU A 143 -0.72 -4.13 20.13
C GLU A 143 -1.20 -5.15 21.17
N LEU A 144 -0.37 -5.38 22.20
CA LEU A 144 -0.65 -6.34 23.25
C LEU A 144 -0.99 -5.59 24.55
N GLY A 145 -2.20 -5.29 24.73
CA GLY A 145 -2.66 -4.62 25.93
C GLY A 145 -2.48 -3.13 25.87
#